data_6e0d96dd8c2876dd70aa0eeddbbfbafb
#
_entry.id   6e0d96dd8c2876dd70aa0eeddbbfbafb
#
_cell.length_a   1.000
_cell.length_b   1.000
_cell.length_c   1.000
_cell.angle_alpha   90.00
_cell.angle_beta   90.00
_cell.angle_gamma   90.00
#
_symmetry.space_group_name_H-M   'P 1'
#
loop_
_entity.id
_entity.type
_entity.pdbx_description
1 polymer ?
#
loop_
_entity_poly.entity_id
_entity_poly.type
_entity_poly.pdbx_seq_one_letter_code
_entity_poly.pdbx_strand_id
1 'polypeptide(L)'
;MAPHVIDAEVLGVIRRDRLLGRLDATAADQAVEDLRDWPGERVGHRGLLQRAWELRERARPWDALYVALAEATGATLITLDARLARVGGLECEIEVL
;
A
#
# COMPACT_ATOMS: atom_id res chain seq x y z
N MET A 1 -0.24 -8.31 5.89
CA MET A 1 0.19 -8.66 4.53
C MET A 1 0.08 -7.46 3.63
N ALA A 2 1.08 -7.24 2.81
CA ALA A 2 1.09 -6.13 1.84
C ALA A 2 2.02 -6.47 0.66
N PRO A 3 1.81 -5.83 -0.50
CA PRO A 3 2.80 -5.93 -1.60
C PRO A 3 4.12 -5.32 -1.18
N HIS A 4 5.22 -5.76 -1.78
CA HIS A 4 6.56 -5.20 -1.50
C HIS A 4 6.64 -3.68 -1.64
N VAL A 5 5.79 -3.08 -2.47
CA VAL A 5 5.76 -1.63 -2.67
C VAL A 5 5.48 -0.85 -1.39
N ILE A 6 4.92 -1.49 -0.36
CA ILE A 6 4.67 -0.81 0.93
C ILE A 6 5.94 -0.18 1.50
N ASP A 7 7.08 -0.83 1.33
CA ASP A 7 8.35 -0.31 1.85
C ASP A 7 8.72 1.03 1.20
N ALA A 8 8.57 1.11 -0.11
CA ALA A 8 8.87 2.34 -0.85
C ALA A 8 7.86 3.45 -0.52
N GLU A 9 6.58 3.09 -0.41
CA GLU A 9 5.53 4.07 -0.11
C GLU A 9 5.69 4.66 1.29
N VAL A 10 5.87 3.81 2.29
CA VAL A 10 6.02 4.26 3.68
C VAL A 10 7.32 5.03 3.86
N LEU A 11 8.43 4.56 3.26
CA LEU A 11 9.69 5.29 3.29
C LEU A 11 9.54 6.68 2.67
N GLY A 12 8.77 6.78 1.58
CA GLY A 12 8.49 8.07 0.93
C GLY A 12 7.72 9.04 1.83
N VAL A 13 6.75 8.53 2.58
CA VAL A 13 5.98 9.34 3.56
C VAL A 13 6.89 9.82 4.69
N ILE A 14 7.70 8.94 5.26
CA ILE A 14 8.63 9.29 6.34
C ILE A 14 9.61 10.37 5.85
N ARG A 15 10.18 10.18 4.67
CA ARG A 15 11.10 11.16 4.06
C ARG A 15 10.43 12.52 3.90
N ARG A 16 9.25 12.54 3.31
CA ARG A 16 8.50 13.79 3.10
C ARG A 16 8.25 14.52 4.40
N ASP A 17 7.75 13.80 5.40
CA ASP A 17 7.41 14.42 6.69
C ASP A 17 8.67 14.88 7.44
N ARG A 18 9.79 14.18 7.30
CA ARG A 18 11.08 14.62 7.84
C ARG A 18 11.55 15.90 7.16
N LEU A 19 11.50 15.98 5.84
CA LEU A 19 11.93 17.16 5.08
C LEU A 19 11.04 18.37 5.31
N LEU A 20 9.75 18.16 5.56
CA LEU A 20 8.79 19.23 5.88
C LEU A 20 8.81 19.63 7.36
N GLY A 21 9.65 19.01 8.18
CA GLY A 21 9.75 19.32 9.58
C GLY A 21 8.60 18.79 10.46
N ARG A 22 7.78 17.87 9.94
CA ARG A 22 6.70 17.23 10.68
C ARG A 22 7.19 16.11 11.61
N LEU A 23 8.33 15.53 11.28
CA LEU A 23 9.02 14.53 12.08
C LEU A 23 10.43 15.03 12.39
N ASP A 24 10.87 14.92 13.64
CA ASP A 24 12.28 15.14 13.95
C ASP A 24 13.11 13.93 13.53
N ALA A 25 14.44 14.06 13.58
CA ALA A 25 15.35 13.01 13.13
C ALA A 25 15.17 11.70 13.90
N THR A 26 14.99 11.79 15.22
CA THR A 26 14.81 10.60 16.06
C THR A 26 13.53 9.87 15.76
N ALA A 27 12.41 10.60 15.58
CA ALA A 27 11.13 10.01 15.23
C ALA A 27 11.18 9.38 13.84
N ALA A 28 11.84 10.03 12.87
CA ALA A 28 11.99 9.49 11.52
C ALA A 28 12.82 8.20 11.52
N ASP A 29 13.94 8.18 12.23
CA ASP A 29 14.79 6.98 12.35
C ASP A 29 14.01 5.82 12.98
N GLN A 30 13.23 6.10 14.03
CA GLN A 30 12.41 5.10 14.68
C GLN A 30 11.33 4.56 13.74
N ALA A 31 10.70 5.42 12.95
CA ALA A 31 9.69 5.00 11.97
C ALA A 31 10.28 4.07 10.91
N VAL A 32 11.52 4.30 10.46
CA VAL A 32 12.20 3.40 9.52
C VAL A 32 12.50 2.05 10.18
N GLU A 33 12.94 2.04 11.43
CA GLU A 33 13.15 0.79 12.16
C GLU A 33 11.85 0.02 12.33
N ASP A 34 10.76 0.69 12.68
CA ASP A 34 9.45 0.07 12.81
C ASP A 34 8.98 -0.54 11.49
N LEU A 35 9.22 0.14 10.38
CA LEU A 35 8.90 -0.39 9.04
C LEU A 35 9.72 -1.65 8.75
N ARG A 36 11.03 -1.62 9.01
CA ARG A 36 11.90 -2.78 8.79
C ARG A 36 11.47 -3.98 9.62
N ASP A 37 11.09 -3.74 10.87
CA ASP A 37 10.75 -4.78 11.83
C ASP A 37 9.27 -5.15 11.82
N TRP A 38 8.47 -4.51 10.96
CA TRP A 38 7.05 -4.84 10.82
C TRP A 38 6.87 -6.33 10.47
N PRO A 39 6.12 -7.09 11.29
CA PRO A 39 6.02 -8.54 11.13
C PRO A 39 5.10 -8.99 10.01
N GLY A 40 4.42 -8.07 9.33
CA GLY A 40 3.53 -8.41 8.22
C GLY A 40 4.30 -8.98 7.04
N GLU A 41 3.69 -9.96 6.37
CA GLU A 41 4.28 -10.56 5.18
C GLU A 41 4.29 -9.56 4.02
N ARG A 42 5.42 -9.47 3.34
CA ARG A 42 5.57 -8.71 2.10
C ARG A 42 5.52 -9.65 0.91
N VAL A 43 4.65 -9.37 -0.02
CA VAL A 43 4.37 -10.24 -1.16
C VAL A 43 4.96 -9.66 -2.44
N GLY A 44 5.66 -10.47 -3.23
CA GLY A 44 6.23 -10.05 -4.50
C GLY A 44 5.16 -9.70 -5.52
N HIS A 45 5.50 -8.81 -6.47
CA HIS A 45 4.53 -8.24 -7.42
C HIS A 45 4.25 -9.14 -8.62
N ARG A 46 5.15 -10.05 -8.96
CA ARG A 46 5.05 -10.80 -10.21
C ARG A 46 3.70 -11.49 -10.41
N GLY A 47 3.18 -12.15 -9.38
CA GLY A 47 1.88 -12.81 -9.44
C GLY A 47 0.68 -11.86 -9.43
N LEU A 48 0.91 -10.57 -9.19
CA LEU A 48 -0.14 -9.55 -9.12
C LEU A 48 -0.20 -8.69 -10.40
N LEU A 49 0.81 -8.77 -11.27
CA LEU A 49 0.97 -7.84 -12.38
C LEU A 49 -0.18 -7.92 -13.39
N GLN A 50 -0.66 -9.12 -13.69
CA GLN A 50 -1.73 -9.28 -14.68
C GLN A 50 -3.00 -8.56 -14.21
N ARG A 51 -3.42 -8.80 -12.98
CA ARG A 51 -4.62 -8.15 -12.45
C ARG A 51 -4.43 -6.64 -12.28
N ALA A 52 -3.26 -6.22 -11.79
CA ALA A 52 -2.95 -4.80 -11.67
C ALA A 52 -3.01 -4.10 -13.03
N TRP A 53 -2.52 -4.73 -14.08
CA TRP A 53 -2.60 -4.20 -15.44
C TRP A 53 -4.03 -4.10 -15.94
N GLU A 54 -4.89 -5.06 -15.64
CA GLU A 54 -6.32 -5.00 -15.97
C GLU A 54 -7.02 -3.79 -15.34
N LEU A 55 -6.51 -3.33 -14.19
CA LEU A 55 -7.06 -2.18 -13.47
C LEU A 55 -6.44 -0.84 -13.87
N ARG A 56 -5.57 -0.81 -14.87
CA ARG A 56 -4.75 0.37 -15.22
C ARG A 56 -5.52 1.65 -15.50
N GLU A 57 -6.75 1.55 -15.97
CA GLU A 57 -7.59 2.72 -16.26
C GLU A 57 -8.41 3.19 -15.06
N ARG A 58 -8.36 2.44 -13.95
CA ARG A 58 -9.19 2.67 -12.76
C ARG A 58 -8.39 2.99 -11.51
N ALA A 59 -7.14 2.53 -11.45
CA ALA A 59 -6.28 2.67 -10.29
C ALA A 59 -4.83 2.87 -10.69
N ARG A 60 -4.10 3.61 -9.87
CA ARG A 60 -2.65 3.74 -10.01
C ARG A 60 -1.98 2.39 -9.79
N PRO A 61 -0.78 2.16 -10.35
CA PRO A 61 -0.12 0.85 -10.27
C PRO A 61 0.02 0.33 -8.84
N TRP A 62 0.43 1.17 -7.89
CA TRP A 62 0.60 0.73 -6.50
C TRP A 62 -0.74 0.40 -5.83
N ASP A 63 -1.79 1.18 -6.06
CA ASP A 63 -3.13 0.86 -5.55
C ASP A 63 -3.65 -0.43 -6.18
N ALA A 64 -3.43 -0.62 -7.47
CA ALA A 64 -3.82 -1.82 -8.19
C ALA A 64 -3.11 -3.07 -7.65
N LEU A 65 -1.86 -2.94 -7.20
CA LEU A 65 -1.14 -4.05 -6.58
C LEU A 65 -1.77 -4.47 -5.24
N TYR A 66 -2.19 -3.51 -4.42
CA TYR A 66 -2.91 -3.81 -3.17
C TYR A 66 -4.26 -4.49 -3.45
N VAL A 67 -5.00 -3.99 -4.44
CA VAL A 67 -6.28 -4.59 -4.84
C VAL A 67 -6.07 -6.02 -5.33
N ALA A 68 -5.10 -6.23 -6.22
CA ALA A 68 -4.79 -7.55 -6.75
C ALA A 68 -4.43 -8.55 -5.65
N LEU A 69 -3.66 -8.13 -4.66
CA LEU A 69 -3.30 -8.97 -3.52
C LEU A 69 -4.53 -9.31 -2.67
N ALA A 70 -5.38 -8.34 -2.36
CA ALA A 70 -6.58 -8.56 -1.60
C ALA A 70 -7.53 -9.53 -2.33
N GLU A 71 -7.71 -9.36 -3.64
CA GLU A 71 -8.54 -10.27 -4.44
C GLU A 71 -7.97 -11.69 -4.46
N ALA A 72 -6.66 -11.82 -4.65
CA ALA A 72 -6.01 -13.13 -4.74
C ALA A 72 -6.06 -13.91 -3.43
N THR A 73 -6.12 -13.24 -2.30
CA THR A 73 -6.09 -13.85 -0.96
C THR A 73 -7.45 -13.88 -0.27
N GLY A 74 -8.47 -13.25 -0.84
CA GLY A 74 -9.78 -13.10 -0.19
C GLY A 74 -9.76 -12.16 1.00
N ALA A 75 -8.74 -11.32 1.13
CA ALA A 75 -8.61 -10.38 2.23
C ALA A 75 -9.38 -9.08 1.96
N THR A 76 -9.72 -8.38 3.03
CA THR A 76 -10.25 -7.02 2.94
C THR A 76 -9.10 -6.03 2.79
N LEU A 77 -9.20 -5.14 1.81
CA LEU A 77 -8.24 -4.05 1.63
C LEU A 77 -8.59 -2.90 2.58
N ILE A 78 -7.64 -2.53 3.41
CA ILE A 78 -7.77 -1.38 4.29
C ILE A 78 -7.05 -0.19 3.65
N THR A 79 -7.74 0.94 3.53
CA THR A 79 -7.20 2.13 2.89
C THR A 79 -7.64 3.40 3.60
N LEU A 80 -6.84 4.46 3.47
CA LEU A 80 -7.23 5.81 3.87
C LEU A 80 -7.91 6.58 2.71
N ASP A 81 -7.86 6.03 1.50
CA ASP A 81 -8.40 6.69 0.31
C ASP A 81 -9.83 6.25 0.02
N ALA A 82 -10.79 7.09 0.39
CA ALA A 82 -12.21 6.82 0.15
C ALA A 82 -12.55 6.68 -1.34
N ARG A 83 -11.76 7.28 -2.24
CA ARG A 83 -12.00 7.19 -3.68
C ARG A 83 -11.84 5.77 -4.19
N LEU A 84 -10.92 5.00 -3.62
CA LEU A 84 -10.68 3.61 -4.02
C LEU A 84 -11.92 2.74 -3.78
N ALA A 85 -12.67 2.99 -2.73
CA ALA A 85 -13.91 2.27 -2.43
C ALA A 85 -15.01 2.48 -3.49
N ARG A 86 -14.90 3.53 -4.30
CA ARG A 86 -15.88 3.87 -5.34
C ARG A 86 -15.48 3.36 -6.72
N VAL A 87 -14.30 2.76 -6.85
CA VAL A 87 -13.85 2.23 -8.14
C VAL A 87 -14.68 0.98 -8.47
N GLY A 88 -15.26 0.96 -9.67
CA GLY A 88 -16.02 -0.20 -10.14
C GLY A 88 -15.11 -1.35 -10.57
N GLY A 89 -15.63 -2.58 -10.52
CA GLY A 89 -14.94 -3.76 -11.03
C GLY A 89 -13.90 -4.37 -10.11
N LEU A 90 -13.81 -3.91 -8.85
CA LEU A 90 -12.95 -4.52 -7.84
C LEU A 90 -13.68 -5.69 -7.19
N GLU A 91 -12.97 -6.79 -7.00
CA GLU A 91 -13.51 -8.05 -6.49
C GLU A 91 -13.11 -8.31 -5.02
N CYS A 92 -12.59 -7.32 -4.34
CA CYS A 92 -12.29 -7.40 -2.90
C CYS A 92 -13.18 -6.44 -2.12
N GLU A 93 -13.36 -6.73 -0.84
CA GLU A 93 -13.95 -5.77 0.08
C GLU A 93 -12.94 -4.68 0.42
N ILE A 94 -13.44 -3.46 0.59
CA ILE A 94 -12.62 -2.30 0.93
C ILE A 94 -13.17 -1.65 2.19
N GLU A 95 -12.31 -1.49 3.18
CA GLU A 95 -12.60 -0.75 4.40
C GLU A 95 -11.82 0.55 4.40
N VAL A 96 -12.53 1.66 4.46
CA VAL A 96 -11.93 2.99 4.54
C VAL A 96 -11.83 3.40 6.00
N LEU A 97 -10.64 3.76 6.43
CA LEU A 97 -10.39 4.22 7.79
C LEU A 97 -10.63 5.72 7.96
#